data_63ce7a0b13dd780fd2162225850be17e
#
_entry.id   63ce7a0b13dd780fd2162225850be17e
#
_cell.length_a   1.000
_cell.length_b   1.000
_cell.length_c   1.000
_cell.angle_alpha   90.00
_cell.angle_beta   90.00
_cell.angle_gamma   90.00
#
_symmetry.space_group_name_H-M   'P 1'
#
loop_
_entity.id
_entity.type
_entity.pdbx_description
1 polymer ?
#
loop_
_entity_poly.entity_id
_entity_poly.type
_entity_poly.pdbx_seq_one_letter_code
_entity_poly.pdbx_strand_id
1 'polypeptide(L)'
;LALIPNFNEKFTFRVATGLYYQAPFYKEFRDTTMVDGVASVSLNKNIKSQRSIHFVIGSDYSFRAVGRPFKFTAEVYYKALGNLIPYNVDNVRISYYGRNMASGYATGLDMKLFGEFVPGTDSWLTFSVMKTEEKINGKWLPRPTDQRYNLSLYFTDYFPKSTKWKLNLKATLAGGLPFGPPHSGREEAVYR
;
A
#
# COMPACT_ATOMS: atom_id res chain seq x y z
N LEU A 1 -18.26 -2.73 8.41
CA LEU A 1 -18.56 -3.64 9.51
C LEU A 1 -17.25 -4.12 10.11
N ALA A 2 -17.14 -4.12 11.43
CA ALA A 2 -16.00 -4.70 12.13
C ALA A 2 -16.51 -5.53 13.31
N LEU A 3 -15.88 -6.68 13.54
CA LEU A 3 -16.11 -7.55 14.69
C LEU A 3 -14.78 -7.69 15.44
N ILE A 4 -14.81 -7.48 16.75
CA ILE A 4 -13.61 -7.49 17.60
C ILE A 4 -13.90 -8.39 18.83
N PRO A 5 -13.87 -9.72 18.70
CA PRO A 5 -13.98 -10.60 19.84
C PRO A 5 -12.67 -10.61 20.64
N ASN A 6 -12.78 -10.30 21.93
CA ASN A 6 -11.69 -10.48 22.89
C ASN A 6 -11.77 -11.88 23.48
N PHE A 7 -10.82 -12.74 23.14
CA PHE A 7 -10.76 -14.09 23.70
C PHE A 7 -10.14 -14.11 25.10
N ASN A 8 -9.23 -13.20 25.38
CA ASN A 8 -8.65 -12.95 26.70
C ASN A 8 -7.97 -11.57 26.73
N GLU A 9 -7.47 -11.15 27.88
CA GLU A 9 -6.79 -9.86 28.07
C GLU A 9 -5.52 -9.69 27.21
N LYS A 10 -4.91 -10.78 26.74
CA LYS A 10 -3.66 -10.78 25.98
C LYS A 10 -3.86 -10.88 24.48
N PHE A 11 -5.00 -11.42 24.04
CA PHE A 11 -5.24 -11.73 22.64
C PHE A 11 -6.56 -11.12 22.14
N THR A 12 -6.46 -10.27 21.12
CA THR A 12 -7.59 -9.67 20.42
C THR A 12 -7.59 -10.10 18.98
N PHE A 13 -8.73 -10.52 18.48
CA PHE A 13 -8.94 -10.87 17.08
C PHE A 13 -9.87 -9.83 16.43
N ARG A 14 -9.62 -9.48 15.17
CA ARG A 14 -10.40 -8.48 14.40
C ARG A 14 -10.74 -9.01 13.02
N VAL A 15 -11.99 -8.83 12.63
CA VAL A 15 -12.45 -9.03 11.26
C VAL A 15 -13.16 -7.76 10.82
N ALA A 16 -12.77 -7.21 9.69
CA ALA A 16 -13.38 -6.01 9.15
C ALA A 16 -13.64 -6.14 7.65
N THR A 17 -14.74 -5.55 7.20
CA THR A 17 -15.03 -5.38 5.78
C THR A 17 -15.59 -3.99 5.54
N GLY A 18 -15.33 -3.43 4.36
CA GLY A 18 -15.80 -2.12 3.99
C GLY A 18 -15.85 -1.92 2.48
N LEU A 19 -16.76 -1.06 2.06
CA LEU A 19 -16.89 -0.60 0.68
C LEU A 19 -16.50 0.87 0.61
N TYR A 20 -15.54 1.19 -0.24
CA TYR A 20 -14.96 2.52 -0.37
C TYR A 20 -15.05 3.01 -1.80
N TYR A 21 -15.29 4.31 -1.95
CA TYR A 21 -15.30 5.00 -3.24
C TYR A 21 -14.31 6.16 -3.21
N GLN A 22 -13.59 6.33 -4.30
CA GLN A 22 -12.70 7.46 -4.52
C GLN A 22 -13.13 8.20 -5.77
N ALA A 23 -13.50 9.47 -5.61
CA ALA A 23 -13.79 10.34 -6.75
C ALA A 23 -12.52 10.52 -7.61
N PRO A 24 -12.67 10.62 -8.94
CA PRO A 24 -11.54 10.88 -9.81
C PRO A 24 -10.86 12.21 -9.49
N PHE A 25 -9.52 12.24 -9.56
CA PHE A 25 -8.77 13.49 -9.50
C PHE A 25 -8.91 14.27 -10.81
N TYR A 26 -8.71 15.57 -10.78
CA TYR A 26 -8.81 16.42 -11.96
C TYR A 26 -7.96 15.92 -13.15
N LYS A 27 -6.78 15.39 -12.90
CA LYS A 27 -5.89 14.85 -13.94
C LYS A 27 -6.44 13.56 -14.59
N GLU A 28 -7.24 12.79 -13.88
CA GLU A 28 -7.84 11.53 -14.36
C GLU A 28 -8.98 11.76 -15.36
N PHE A 29 -9.57 12.95 -15.40
CA PHE A 29 -10.58 13.30 -16.40
C PHE A 29 -10.01 13.52 -17.82
N ARG A 30 -8.71 13.62 -17.96
CA ARG A 30 -8.07 13.85 -19.26
C ARG A 30 -7.97 12.54 -20.03
N ASP A 31 -8.73 12.47 -21.13
CA ASP A 31 -8.62 11.41 -22.13
C ASP A 31 -7.73 11.91 -23.26
N THR A 32 -6.57 11.27 -23.45
CA THR A 32 -5.63 11.63 -24.51
C THR A 32 -5.80 10.63 -25.65
N THR A 33 -6.35 11.08 -26.76
CA THR A 33 -6.48 10.29 -27.98
C THR A 33 -5.51 10.81 -29.05
N MET A 34 -4.94 9.88 -29.81
CA MET A 34 -4.12 10.25 -30.96
C MET A 34 -5.03 10.33 -32.20
N VAL A 35 -5.13 11.52 -32.80
CA VAL A 35 -5.86 11.74 -34.05
C VAL A 35 -4.83 12.22 -35.06
N ASP A 36 -4.65 11.50 -36.15
CA ASP A 36 -3.69 11.80 -37.26
C ASP A 36 -2.25 12.11 -36.76
N GLY A 37 -1.83 11.37 -35.70
CA GLY A 37 -0.50 11.54 -35.13
C GLY A 37 -0.34 12.76 -34.19
N VAL A 38 -1.41 13.51 -33.96
CA VAL A 38 -1.45 14.63 -33.01
C VAL A 38 -2.19 14.20 -31.74
N ALA A 39 -1.59 14.45 -30.57
CA ALA A 39 -2.23 14.18 -29.30
C ALA A 39 -3.37 15.18 -29.06
N SER A 40 -4.61 14.73 -29.11
CA SER A 40 -5.79 15.50 -28.73
C SER A 40 -6.18 15.16 -27.29
N VAL A 41 -6.31 16.17 -26.46
CA VAL A 41 -6.74 16.02 -25.04
C VAL A 41 -8.18 16.48 -24.93
N SER A 42 -9.07 15.56 -24.53
CA SER A 42 -10.45 15.85 -24.20
C SER A 42 -10.74 15.57 -22.72
N LEU A 43 -11.81 16.14 -22.17
CA LEU A 43 -12.26 15.85 -20.81
C LEU A 43 -13.38 14.83 -20.86
N ASN A 44 -13.12 13.64 -20.29
CA ASN A 44 -14.15 12.64 -20.10
C ASN A 44 -14.95 12.91 -18.82
N LYS A 45 -16.11 13.53 -18.95
CA LYS A 45 -17.01 13.83 -17.82
C LYS A 45 -17.80 12.61 -17.31
N ASN A 46 -17.77 11.49 -18.03
CA ASN A 46 -18.53 10.27 -17.69
C ASN A 46 -17.72 9.29 -16.84
N ILE A 47 -16.57 9.72 -16.35
CA ILE A 47 -15.70 8.89 -15.51
C ILE A 47 -16.38 8.60 -14.17
N LYS A 48 -16.37 7.34 -13.75
CA LYS A 48 -16.98 6.90 -12.50
C LYS A 48 -15.97 6.87 -11.36
N SER A 49 -16.45 7.00 -10.13
CA SER A 49 -15.63 6.79 -8.94
C SER A 49 -14.99 5.41 -8.96
N GLN A 50 -13.71 5.33 -8.60
CA GLN A 50 -13.02 4.08 -8.33
C GLN A 50 -13.62 3.45 -7.07
N ARG A 51 -13.68 2.13 -7.03
CA ARG A 51 -14.32 1.37 -5.95
C ARG A 51 -13.34 0.37 -5.36
N SER A 52 -13.37 0.19 -4.03
CA SER A 52 -12.60 -0.85 -3.35
C SER A 52 -13.43 -1.53 -2.28
N ILE A 53 -13.48 -2.86 -2.31
CA ILE A 53 -14.08 -3.70 -1.27
C ILE A 53 -12.92 -4.28 -0.47
N HIS A 54 -12.91 -4.03 0.84
CA HIS A 54 -11.85 -4.48 1.73
C HIS A 54 -12.33 -5.64 2.60
N PHE A 55 -11.47 -6.63 2.76
CA PHE A 55 -11.57 -7.71 3.73
C PHE A 55 -10.28 -7.74 4.53
N VAL A 56 -10.39 -7.67 5.85
CA VAL A 56 -9.24 -7.59 6.74
C VAL A 56 -9.45 -8.52 7.91
N ILE A 57 -8.43 -9.30 8.22
CA ILE A 57 -8.35 -10.15 9.40
C ILE A 57 -7.08 -9.78 10.14
N GLY A 58 -7.20 -9.44 11.40
CA GLY A 58 -6.07 -9.02 12.22
C GLY A 58 -6.10 -9.62 13.61
N SER A 59 -4.95 -9.68 14.23
CA SER A 59 -4.81 -10.10 15.62
C SER A 59 -3.77 -9.25 16.33
N ASP A 60 -4.00 -9.01 17.61
CA ASP A 60 -3.07 -8.41 18.54
C ASP A 60 -2.75 -9.41 19.65
N TYR A 61 -1.48 -9.56 19.99
CA TYR A 61 -1.02 -10.38 21.08
C TYR A 61 -0.10 -9.59 22.00
N SER A 62 -0.53 -9.37 23.24
CA SER A 62 0.25 -8.67 24.26
C SER A 62 0.96 -9.68 25.16
N PHE A 63 2.26 -9.55 25.32
CA PHE A 63 3.09 -10.46 26.11
C PHE A 63 4.22 -9.74 26.82
N ARG A 64 4.87 -10.45 27.74
CA ARG A 64 6.09 -9.95 28.38
C ARG A 64 7.27 -10.81 27.97
N ALA A 65 8.36 -10.15 27.56
CA ALA A 65 9.63 -10.78 27.26
C ALA A 65 10.74 -10.02 28.01
N VAL A 66 11.65 -10.75 28.63
CA VAL A 66 12.74 -10.17 29.45
C VAL A 66 12.21 -9.17 30.50
N GLY A 67 11.02 -9.49 31.10
CA GLY A 67 10.37 -8.63 32.10
C GLY A 67 9.65 -7.39 31.56
N ARG A 68 9.66 -7.14 30.24
CA ARG A 68 9.16 -5.92 29.57
C ARG A 68 7.89 -6.17 28.75
N PRO A 69 7.03 -5.17 28.54
CA PRO A 69 5.83 -5.31 27.74
C PRO A 69 6.15 -5.26 26.25
N PHE A 70 5.55 -6.19 25.51
CA PHE A 70 5.56 -6.25 24.05
C PHE A 70 4.15 -6.46 23.52
N LYS A 71 3.91 -5.97 22.32
CA LYS A 71 2.70 -6.21 21.55
C LYS A 71 3.07 -6.63 20.14
N PHE A 72 2.62 -7.80 19.71
CA PHE A 72 2.71 -8.27 18.34
C PHE A 72 1.35 -8.06 17.66
N THR A 73 1.35 -7.43 16.51
CA THR A 73 0.17 -7.25 15.65
C THR A 73 0.44 -7.94 14.32
N ALA A 74 -0.52 -8.71 13.84
CA ALA A 74 -0.50 -9.27 12.48
C ALA A 74 -1.84 -9.01 11.80
N GLU A 75 -1.79 -8.62 10.52
CA GLU A 75 -2.98 -8.30 9.74
C GLU A 75 -2.83 -8.83 8.32
N VAL A 76 -3.80 -9.62 7.87
CA VAL A 76 -3.93 -10.08 6.49
C VAL A 76 -5.07 -9.32 5.84
N TYR A 77 -4.88 -8.83 4.65
CA TYR A 77 -5.92 -8.11 3.91
C TYR A 77 -6.03 -8.54 2.45
N TYR A 78 -7.23 -8.40 1.94
CA TYR A 78 -7.56 -8.49 0.52
C TYR A 78 -8.48 -7.33 0.15
N LYS A 79 -8.13 -6.61 -0.93
CA LYS A 79 -8.87 -5.47 -1.46
C LYS A 79 -9.21 -5.76 -2.91
N ALA A 80 -10.51 -5.93 -3.22
CA ALA A 80 -11.00 -6.03 -4.59
C ALA A 80 -11.21 -4.62 -5.16
N LEU A 81 -10.53 -4.31 -6.25
CA LEU A 81 -10.53 -2.98 -6.87
C LEU A 81 -11.34 -2.98 -8.15
N GLY A 82 -12.23 -2.02 -8.31
CA GLY A 82 -13.08 -1.89 -9.49
C GLY A 82 -13.14 -0.46 -10.01
N ASN A 83 -13.54 -0.31 -11.27
CA ASN A 83 -13.60 0.98 -11.96
C ASN A 83 -12.27 1.75 -11.90
N LEU A 84 -11.14 1.04 -11.95
CA LEU A 84 -9.84 1.67 -11.91
C LEU A 84 -9.59 2.48 -13.18
N ILE A 85 -8.88 3.59 -13.02
CA ILE A 85 -8.42 4.46 -14.09
C ILE A 85 -6.92 4.22 -14.23
N PRO A 86 -6.49 3.41 -15.21
CA PRO A 86 -5.07 3.14 -15.40
C PRO A 86 -4.29 4.40 -15.77
N TYR A 87 -3.01 4.37 -15.43
CA TYR A 87 -2.08 5.38 -15.84
C TYR A 87 -0.74 4.75 -16.21
N ASN A 88 -0.01 5.41 -17.06
CA ASN A 88 1.36 5.05 -17.43
C ASN A 88 2.35 6.03 -16.81
N VAL A 89 3.53 5.53 -16.44
CA VAL A 89 4.63 6.35 -15.94
C VAL A 89 5.77 6.26 -16.95
N ASP A 90 6.03 7.35 -17.63
CA ASP A 90 7.12 7.47 -18.60
C ASP A 90 8.03 8.63 -18.17
N ASN A 91 9.30 8.34 -17.91
CA ASN A 91 10.30 9.33 -17.48
C ASN A 91 9.79 10.31 -16.41
N VAL A 92 9.23 9.78 -15.31
CA VAL A 92 8.63 10.58 -14.21
C VAL A 92 7.30 11.28 -14.59
N ARG A 93 6.87 11.18 -15.83
CA ARG A 93 5.60 11.74 -16.30
C ARG A 93 4.48 10.73 -16.12
N ILE A 94 3.40 11.11 -15.43
CA ILE A 94 2.21 10.31 -15.30
C ILE A 94 1.20 10.74 -16.36
N SER A 95 0.75 9.77 -17.18
CA SER A 95 -0.28 9.94 -18.20
C SER A 95 -1.45 9.03 -17.89
N TYR A 96 -2.64 9.60 -17.69
CA TYR A 96 -3.85 8.87 -17.39
C TYR A 96 -4.59 8.49 -18.67
N TYR A 97 -5.21 7.29 -18.68
CA TYR A 97 -6.06 6.85 -19.79
C TYR A 97 -7.43 7.53 -19.79
N GLY A 98 -7.81 8.22 -18.72
CA GLY A 98 -9.06 8.96 -18.63
C GLY A 98 -10.34 8.13 -18.70
N ARG A 99 -10.26 6.81 -18.43
CA ARG A 99 -11.38 5.85 -18.53
C ARG A 99 -11.32 4.81 -17.43
N ASN A 100 -12.49 4.38 -16.95
CA ASN A 100 -12.63 3.27 -16.01
C ASN A 100 -12.54 1.93 -16.75
N MET A 101 -11.35 1.50 -17.13
CA MET A 101 -11.15 0.33 -17.99
C MET A 101 -10.43 -0.82 -17.29
N ALA A 102 -10.10 -0.69 -16.01
CA ALA A 102 -9.39 -1.71 -15.27
C ALA A 102 -10.12 -2.13 -14.00
N SER A 103 -9.82 -3.34 -13.57
CA SER A 103 -10.10 -3.89 -12.24
C SER A 103 -8.84 -4.49 -11.67
N GLY A 104 -8.79 -4.74 -10.37
CA GLY A 104 -7.58 -5.28 -9.79
C GLY A 104 -7.77 -5.78 -8.37
N TYR A 105 -6.67 -6.07 -7.72
CA TYR A 105 -6.65 -6.42 -6.31
C TYR A 105 -5.37 -5.91 -5.63
N ALA A 106 -5.44 -5.81 -4.32
CA ALA A 106 -4.28 -5.68 -3.46
C ALA A 106 -4.45 -6.66 -2.29
N THR A 107 -3.43 -7.43 -2.01
CA THR A 107 -3.40 -8.37 -0.89
C THR A 107 -2.06 -8.31 -0.18
N GLY A 108 -2.06 -8.57 1.10
CA GLY A 108 -0.82 -8.52 1.85
C GLY A 108 -0.95 -8.99 3.29
N LEU A 109 0.20 -9.06 3.92
CA LEU A 109 0.39 -9.36 5.34
C LEU A 109 1.24 -8.23 5.94
N ASP A 110 0.71 -7.60 6.96
CA ASP A 110 1.41 -6.61 7.76
C ASP A 110 1.65 -7.16 9.17
N MET A 111 2.88 -7.04 9.64
CA MET A 111 3.28 -7.45 10.99
C MET A 111 3.99 -6.29 11.69
N LYS A 112 3.74 -6.16 12.99
CA LYS A 112 4.39 -5.17 13.84
C LYS A 112 4.70 -5.76 15.20
N LEU A 113 5.95 -5.64 15.61
CA LEU A 113 6.37 -5.85 16.97
C LEU A 113 6.65 -4.49 17.61
N PHE A 114 5.89 -4.15 18.62
CA PHE A 114 6.04 -2.92 19.39
C PHE A 114 6.38 -3.28 20.84
N GLY A 115 7.24 -2.50 21.49
CA GLY A 115 7.53 -2.70 22.91
C GLY A 115 8.78 -1.98 23.40
N GLU A 116 9.10 -2.24 24.65
CA GLU A 116 10.30 -1.74 25.31
C GLU A 116 11.52 -2.60 24.98
N PHE A 117 12.19 -2.32 23.86
CA PHE A 117 13.48 -2.97 23.56
C PHE A 117 14.58 -2.50 24.52
N VAL A 118 14.49 -1.24 24.96
CA VAL A 118 15.31 -0.64 26.02
C VAL A 118 14.36 -0.10 27.08
N PRO A 119 14.65 -0.28 28.40
CA PRO A 119 13.79 0.20 29.47
C PRO A 119 13.43 1.67 29.34
N GLY A 120 12.12 1.98 29.45
CA GLY A 120 11.60 3.34 29.39
C GLY A 120 11.58 3.95 27.99
N THR A 121 11.78 3.17 26.92
CA THR A 121 11.71 3.65 25.53
C THR A 121 10.82 2.78 24.66
N ASP A 122 10.04 3.42 23.81
CA ASP A 122 9.20 2.74 22.82
C ASP A 122 9.96 2.54 21.51
N SER A 123 9.99 1.29 21.04
CA SER A 123 10.58 0.92 19.76
C SER A 123 9.65 -0.02 19.01
N TRP A 124 9.81 -0.10 17.69
CA TRP A 124 9.02 -1.04 16.89
C TRP A 124 9.77 -1.55 15.67
N LEU A 125 9.42 -2.76 15.29
CA LEU A 125 9.79 -3.40 14.04
C LEU A 125 8.52 -3.69 13.26
N THR A 126 8.47 -3.26 12.00
CA THR A 126 7.36 -3.58 11.07
C THR A 126 7.90 -4.36 9.89
N PHE A 127 7.13 -5.34 9.46
CA PHE A 127 7.38 -6.09 8.24
C PHE A 127 6.08 -6.22 7.45
N SER A 128 6.11 -5.83 6.20
CA SER A 128 4.97 -5.89 5.28
C SER A 128 5.36 -6.62 4.01
N VAL A 129 4.49 -7.51 3.56
CA VAL A 129 4.56 -8.14 2.23
C VAL A 129 3.25 -7.86 1.53
N MET A 130 3.31 -7.34 0.31
CA MET A 130 2.10 -7.10 -0.46
C MET A 130 2.27 -7.45 -1.94
N LYS A 131 1.14 -7.70 -2.58
CA LYS A 131 1.01 -7.85 -4.02
C LYS A 131 -0.19 -7.03 -4.49
N THR A 132 0.00 -6.19 -5.49
CA THR A 132 -1.09 -5.46 -6.12
C THR A 132 -0.97 -5.51 -7.63
N GLU A 133 -2.05 -5.96 -8.28
CA GLU A 133 -2.12 -6.10 -9.73
C GLU A 133 -3.44 -5.48 -10.23
N GLU A 134 -3.41 -5.06 -11.48
CA GLU A 134 -4.60 -4.61 -12.21
C GLU A 134 -4.70 -5.34 -13.55
N LYS A 135 -5.93 -5.57 -13.97
CA LYS A 135 -6.26 -6.21 -15.24
C LYS A 135 -6.68 -5.14 -16.25
N ILE A 136 -5.84 -4.96 -17.27
CA ILE A 136 -6.08 -4.01 -18.37
C ILE A 136 -6.13 -4.81 -19.67
N ASN A 137 -7.18 -4.64 -20.45
CA ASN A 137 -7.38 -5.36 -21.73
C ASN A 137 -7.18 -6.89 -21.62
N GLY A 138 -7.65 -7.48 -20.50
CA GLY A 138 -7.54 -8.92 -20.26
C GLY A 138 -6.19 -9.38 -19.68
N LYS A 139 -5.16 -8.56 -19.64
CA LYS A 139 -3.82 -8.88 -19.10
C LYS A 139 -3.67 -8.39 -17.67
N TRP A 140 -3.07 -9.20 -16.80
CA TRP A 140 -2.69 -8.82 -15.45
C TRP A 140 -1.33 -8.14 -15.45
N LEU A 141 -1.24 -6.97 -14.83
CA LEU A 141 -0.05 -6.15 -14.74
C LEU A 141 0.14 -5.70 -13.28
N PRO A 142 1.38 -5.68 -12.77
CA PRO A 142 1.64 -5.10 -11.46
C PRO A 142 1.29 -3.61 -11.47
N ARG A 143 0.65 -3.14 -10.39
CA ARG A 143 0.39 -1.70 -10.25
C ARG A 143 1.69 -0.94 -9.95
N PRO A 144 1.81 0.34 -10.32
CA PRO A 144 3.00 1.14 -10.04
C PRO A 144 3.36 1.23 -8.54
N THR A 145 2.41 0.93 -7.67
CA THR A 145 2.56 0.91 -6.21
C THR A 145 2.89 -0.49 -5.66
N ASP A 146 3.16 -1.50 -6.51
CA ASP A 146 3.43 -2.87 -6.11
C ASP A 146 4.83 -3.00 -5.49
N GLN A 147 4.98 -2.56 -4.25
CA GLN A 147 6.19 -2.73 -3.46
C GLN A 147 6.09 -4.03 -2.67
N ARG A 148 6.82 -5.06 -3.11
CA ARG A 148 6.66 -6.44 -2.63
C ARG A 148 6.93 -6.64 -1.16
N TYR A 149 7.86 -5.90 -0.58
CA TYR A 149 8.17 -5.98 0.84
C TYR A 149 8.65 -4.64 1.39
N ASN A 150 8.39 -4.44 2.65
CA ASN A 150 8.90 -3.32 3.42
C ASN A 150 9.24 -3.79 4.84
N LEU A 151 10.45 -3.52 5.29
CA LEU A 151 10.91 -3.75 6.65
C LEU A 151 11.33 -2.40 7.22
N SER A 152 10.72 -2.00 8.34
CA SER A 152 11.10 -0.75 9.02
C SER A 152 11.35 -1.01 10.49
N LEU A 153 12.48 -0.53 10.96
CA LEU A 153 12.87 -0.51 12.36
C LEU A 153 12.85 0.94 12.86
N TYR A 154 12.21 1.16 13.97
CA TYR A 154 12.41 2.36 14.78
C TYR A 154 12.89 1.94 16.17
N PHE A 155 14.06 2.40 16.52
CA PHE A 155 14.72 2.07 17.78
C PHE A 155 15.05 3.35 18.52
N THR A 156 14.77 3.35 19.81
CA THR A 156 15.06 4.46 20.70
C THR A 156 15.91 3.97 21.86
N ASP A 157 16.93 4.70 22.21
CA ASP A 157 17.79 4.44 23.36
C ASP A 157 18.25 5.75 23.99
N TYR A 158 18.71 5.70 25.24
CA TYR A 158 19.38 6.79 25.89
C TYR A 158 20.88 6.74 25.62
N PHE A 159 21.49 7.92 25.55
CA PHE A 159 22.94 7.99 25.41
C PHE A 159 23.63 7.40 26.65
N PRO A 160 24.68 6.57 26.49
CA PRO A 160 25.35 5.97 27.64
C PRO A 160 25.71 6.98 28.74
N LYS A 161 25.33 6.65 29.96
CA LYS A 161 25.56 7.47 31.17
C LYS A 161 24.82 8.83 31.19
N SER A 162 23.83 9.06 30.31
CA SER A 162 23.07 10.30 30.27
C SER A 162 21.59 10.04 29.96
N THR A 163 20.71 10.43 30.87
CA THR A 163 19.25 10.41 30.63
C THR A 163 18.75 11.67 29.93
N LYS A 164 19.62 12.66 29.71
CA LYS A 164 19.29 13.94 29.05
C LYS A 164 19.28 13.83 27.52
N TRP A 165 20.03 12.87 26.96
CA TRP A 165 20.17 12.70 25.53
C TRP A 165 19.52 11.39 25.09
N LYS A 166 18.64 11.49 24.10
CA LYS A 166 17.90 10.36 23.52
C LYS A 166 18.30 10.19 22.06
N LEU A 167 18.70 8.98 21.69
CA LEU A 167 19.03 8.60 20.33
C LEU A 167 17.80 7.94 19.69
N ASN A 168 17.43 8.40 18.52
CA ASN A 168 16.39 7.76 17.70
C ASN A 168 17.02 7.29 16.39
N LEU A 169 16.91 5.99 16.11
CA LEU A 169 17.36 5.38 14.88
C LEU A 169 16.14 4.89 14.09
N LYS A 170 16.04 5.29 12.82
CA LYS A 170 15.07 4.73 11.87
C LYS A 170 15.82 4.11 10.71
N ALA A 171 15.56 2.84 10.45
CA ALA A 171 16.06 2.12 9.29
C ALA A 171 14.88 1.56 8.49
N THR A 172 14.95 1.62 7.16
CA THR A 172 13.93 1.07 6.27
C THR A 172 14.61 0.34 5.13
N LEU A 173 14.20 -0.90 4.90
CA LEU A 173 14.55 -1.72 3.74
C LEU A 173 13.27 -2.03 2.99
N ALA A 174 13.19 -1.64 1.72
CA ALA A 174 12.00 -1.81 0.90
C ALA A 174 12.34 -2.41 -0.47
N GLY A 175 11.42 -3.19 -1.02
CA GLY A 175 11.51 -3.68 -2.40
C GLY A 175 11.40 -2.52 -3.39
N GLY A 176 11.99 -2.69 -4.57
CA GLY A 176 11.82 -1.76 -5.68
C GLY A 176 10.35 -1.72 -6.14
N LEU A 177 9.96 -0.59 -6.71
CA LEU A 177 8.69 -0.48 -7.43
C LEU A 177 8.82 -1.14 -8.81
N PRO A 178 7.72 -1.62 -9.42
CA PRO A 178 7.72 -2.12 -10.77
C PRO A 178 8.28 -1.07 -11.73
N PHE A 179 9.22 -1.48 -12.56
CA PHE A 179 9.84 -0.64 -13.55
C PHE A 179 9.81 -1.37 -14.91
N GLY A 180 9.25 -0.72 -15.92
CA GLY A 180 9.27 -1.23 -17.30
C GLY A 180 10.50 -0.71 -18.06
N PRO A 181 10.99 -1.42 -19.10
CA PRO A 181 12.04 -0.90 -19.95
C PRO A 181 11.56 0.38 -20.64
N PRO A 182 12.44 1.37 -20.87
CA PRO A 182 12.09 2.55 -21.64
C PRO A 182 11.71 2.15 -23.08
N HIS A 183 10.56 2.62 -23.56
CA HIS A 183 10.08 2.34 -24.90
C HIS A 183 10.53 3.43 -25.87
N SER A 184 11.19 3.03 -26.94
CA SER A 184 11.59 3.90 -28.04
C SER A 184 10.54 3.99 -29.16
N GLY A 185 9.34 3.45 -28.98
CA GLY A 185 8.32 3.41 -30.03
C GLY A 185 6.90 3.39 -29.51
N ARG A 186 6.01 3.95 -30.33
CA ARG A 186 4.57 4.16 -30.12
C ARG A 186 3.73 2.87 -30.15
N GLU A 187 4.22 1.75 -29.72
CA GLU A 187 3.38 0.56 -29.65
C GLU A 187 2.60 0.54 -28.34
N GLU A 188 1.34 0.14 -28.42
CA GLU A 188 0.34 0.02 -27.34
C GLU A 188 0.76 -0.93 -26.20
N ALA A 189 2.00 -0.90 -25.85
CA ALA A 189 2.52 -1.74 -24.82
C ALA A 189 2.29 -1.08 -23.47
N VAL A 190 1.24 -1.49 -22.79
CA VAL A 190 1.10 -1.32 -21.36
C VAL A 190 2.15 -2.22 -20.69
N TYR A 191 3.41 -1.82 -20.74
CA TYR A 191 4.48 -2.45 -19.97
C TYR A 191 4.81 -1.56 -18.78
N ARG A 192 4.57 -2.11 -17.62
CA ARG A 192 5.01 -1.57 -16.34
C ARG A 192 5.99 -2.53 -15.69
#